data_90ddc70a6aa5f0cb3f3cb7ec678575d8
#
_entry.id   90ddc70a6aa5f0cb3f3cb7ec678575d8
#
_cell.length_a   1.000
_cell.length_b   1.000
_cell.length_c   1.000
_cell.angle_alpha   90.00
_cell.angle_beta   90.00
_cell.angle_gamma   90.00
#
_symmetry.space_group_name_H-M   'P 1'
#
loop_
_entity.id
_entity.type
_entity.pdbx_description
1 polymer ?
#
loop_
_entity_poly.entity_id
_entity_poly.type
_entity_poly.pdbx_seq_one_letter_code
_entity_poly.pdbx_strand_id
1 'polypeptide(L)'
;FYRKLPKKITHIFLQDKNSSHLLLEKDITNISISGDTRFDRVQKISAEAKSIKKLDEFIGENRSIIAGSTWPEDEDLLLKVFYTLEDKNLKLIIVPHEVSATRINSLKSKINDPANSNSVTLYSDSISNLKAPIMIVDTIGILSSAYKYATITYVGGGFDKGIHNILEPAAHGKPIFFGPQYNNFKEAHELISNGSAFCITDTLNGNRLIQKLLKNQSLLETTSKNASDYVNQNIGATDKIFKSVFNQPKKKSPGFQQTIEY
;
A
#
# COMPACT_ATOMS: atom_id res chain seq x y z
N PHE A 1 32.32 -8.90 7.36
CA PHE A 1 32.23 -8.22 6.07
C PHE A 1 31.26 -7.03 6.14
N TYR A 2 30.02 -7.23 6.51
CA TYR A 2 28.98 -6.17 6.54
C TYR A 2 29.29 -4.98 7.46
N ARG A 3 30.00 -5.15 8.58
CA ARG A 3 30.36 -4.06 9.51
C ARG A 3 31.40 -3.07 8.95
N LYS A 4 32.20 -3.46 7.94
CA LYS A 4 33.26 -2.62 7.34
C LYS A 4 32.77 -1.88 6.09
N LEU A 5 31.66 -2.31 5.49
CA LEU A 5 31.14 -1.76 4.24
C LEU A 5 30.71 -0.28 4.40
N PRO A 6 29.95 0.11 5.44
CA PRO A 6 29.48 1.47 5.59
C PRO A 6 30.58 2.53 5.68
N LYS A 7 31.77 2.15 6.24
CA LYS A 7 32.93 3.04 6.33
C LYS A 7 33.61 3.35 4.98
N LYS A 8 33.29 2.59 3.93
CA LYS A 8 33.76 2.80 2.55
C LYS A 8 32.80 3.57 1.67
N ILE A 9 31.58 3.85 2.17
CA ILE A 9 30.54 4.59 1.45
C ILE A 9 30.78 6.08 1.68
N THR A 10 30.71 6.89 0.62
CA THR A 10 30.94 8.34 0.69
C THR A 10 29.93 9.02 1.59
N HIS A 11 28.64 8.64 1.49
CA HIS A 11 27.57 9.18 2.30
C HIS A 11 26.40 8.17 2.38
N ILE A 12 25.68 8.13 3.51
CA ILE A 12 24.53 7.26 3.75
C ILE A 12 23.33 8.12 4.09
N PHE A 13 22.27 8.00 3.29
CA PHE A 13 20.99 8.63 3.55
C PHE A 13 20.08 7.67 4.33
N LEU A 14 19.55 8.15 5.45
CA LEU A 14 18.77 7.37 6.38
C LEU A 14 17.30 7.77 6.39
N GLN A 15 16.44 6.82 6.68
CA GLN A 15 15.00 7.06 6.76
C GLN A 15 14.60 7.80 8.03
N ASP A 16 15.28 7.51 9.17
CA ASP A 16 14.86 7.98 10.49
C ASP A 16 16.02 8.18 11.47
N LYS A 17 15.68 8.77 12.63
CA LYS A 17 16.63 9.05 13.71
C LYS A 17 17.17 7.78 14.39
N ASN A 18 16.35 6.72 14.50
CA ASN A 18 16.78 5.47 15.14
C ASN A 18 17.92 4.82 14.35
N SER A 19 17.79 4.78 13.02
CA SER A 19 18.87 4.32 12.13
C SER A 19 20.13 5.17 12.28
N SER A 20 19.98 6.49 12.48
CA SER A 20 21.11 7.40 12.72
C SER A 20 21.85 7.06 14.03
N HIS A 21 21.14 6.85 15.12
CA HIS A 21 21.75 6.46 16.41
C HIS A 21 22.54 5.16 16.30
N LEU A 22 21.98 4.14 15.66
CA LEU A 22 22.64 2.85 15.46
C LEU A 22 23.96 2.93 14.67
N LEU A 23 24.07 3.88 13.73
CA LEU A 23 25.27 4.06 12.93
C LEU A 23 26.31 4.92 13.66
N LEU A 24 25.87 5.95 14.38
CA LEU A 24 26.76 6.79 15.20
C LEU A 24 27.44 6.00 16.32
N GLU A 25 26.75 5.06 16.96
CA GLU A 25 27.34 4.11 17.94
C GLU A 25 28.46 3.24 17.35
N LYS A 26 28.57 3.19 16.02
CA LYS A 26 29.59 2.43 15.30
C LYS A 26 30.64 3.32 14.61
N ASP A 27 30.73 4.59 15.04
CA ASP A 27 31.61 5.62 14.46
C ASP A 27 31.40 5.86 12.97
N ILE A 28 30.18 5.65 12.46
CA ILE A 28 29.79 5.99 11.09
C ILE A 28 29.11 7.35 11.12
N THR A 29 29.86 8.39 10.69
CA THR A 29 29.44 9.80 10.78
C THR A 29 29.04 10.43 9.45
N ASN A 30 29.35 9.79 8.34
CA ASN A 30 29.01 10.25 6.98
C ASN A 30 27.54 9.94 6.62
N ILE A 31 26.63 10.40 7.48
CA ILE A 31 25.19 10.10 7.41
C ILE A 31 24.35 11.37 7.41
N SER A 32 23.17 11.31 6.82
CA SER A 32 22.11 12.31 7.00
C SER A 32 20.73 11.67 6.94
N ILE A 33 19.74 12.32 7.56
CA ILE A 33 18.34 11.84 7.56
C ILE A 33 17.63 12.53 6.40
N SER A 34 17.28 11.75 5.38
CA SER A 34 16.51 12.21 4.21
C SER A 34 15.01 11.96 4.35
N GLY A 35 14.64 10.92 5.05
CA GLY A 35 13.30 10.31 5.02
C GLY A 35 13.26 9.08 4.12
N ASP A 36 12.07 8.53 3.93
CA ASP A 36 11.84 7.31 3.16
C ASP A 36 11.31 7.65 1.76
N THR A 37 12.07 7.29 0.73
CA THR A 37 11.72 7.55 -0.68
C THR A 37 10.48 6.77 -1.16
N ARG A 38 10.00 5.77 -0.39
CA ARG A 38 8.75 5.07 -0.70
C ARG A 38 7.56 6.04 -0.70
N PHE A 39 7.55 7.06 0.17
CA PHE A 39 6.48 8.07 0.21
C PHE A 39 6.42 8.89 -1.08
N ASP A 40 7.56 9.36 -1.59
CA ASP A 40 7.63 10.10 -2.85
C ASP A 40 7.11 9.24 -4.02
N ARG A 41 7.50 7.95 -4.02
CA ARG A 41 7.09 7.01 -5.05
C ARG A 41 5.58 6.77 -5.06
N VAL A 42 4.97 6.47 -3.90
CA VAL A 42 3.52 6.16 -3.84
C VAL A 42 2.68 7.40 -4.10
N GLN A 43 3.13 8.59 -3.67
CA GLN A 43 2.49 9.86 -3.94
C GLN A 43 2.47 10.13 -5.46
N LYS A 44 3.59 9.92 -6.15
CA LYS A 44 3.67 10.06 -7.61
C LYS A 44 2.74 9.06 -8.31
N ILE A 45 2.77 7.78 -7.94
CA ILE A 45 1.91 6.75 -8.52
C ILE A 45 0.42 7.08 -8.33
N SER A 46 0.04 7.57 -7.14
CA SER A 46 -1.34 7.97 -6.85
C SER A 46 -1.77 9.16 -7.71
N ALA A 47 -0.91 10.17 -7.88
CA ALA A 47 -1.18 11.35 -8.70
C ALA A 47 -1.32 11.00 -10.20
N GLU A 48 -0.54 10.02 -10.68
CA GLU A 48 -0.52 9.55 -12.06
C GLU A 48 -1.49 8.37 -12.31
N ALA A 49 -2.31 7.99 -11.32
CA ALA A 49 -3.22 6.84 -11.41
C ALA A 49 -4.22 6.97 -12.55
N LYS A 50 -4.14 6.04 -13.50
CA LYS A 50 -4.98 6.01 -14.70
C LYS A 50 -6.42 5.61 -14.34
N SER A 51 -7.36 6.07 -15.15
CA SER A 51 -8.73 5.56 -15.11
C SER A 51 -8.78 4.12 -15.63
N ILE A 52 -9.54 3.28 -14.95
CA ILE A 52 -9.75 1.86 -15.29
C ILE A 52 -11.25 1.69 -15.58
N LYS A 53 -11.61 1.92 -16.85
CA LYS A 53 -13.00 1.92 -17.30
C LYS A 53 -13.80 0.71 -16.78
N LYS A 54 -13.19 -0.47 -16.72
CA LYS A 54 -13.87 -1.68 -16.26
C LYS A 54 -14.22 -1.66 -14.76
N LEU A 55 -13.38 -1.03 -13.93
CA LEU A 55 -13.70 -0.81 -12.52
C LEU A 55 -14.77 0.26 -12.37
N ASP A 56 -14.71 1.35 -13.16
CA ASP A 56 -15.77 2.37 -13.18
C ASP A 56 -17.13 1.73 -13.48
N GLU A 57 -17.21 0.88 -14.51
CA GLU A 57 -18.44 0.20 -14.92
C GLU A 57 -18.90 -0.84 -13.90
N PHE A 58 -17.98 -1.59 -13.28
CA PHE A 58 -18.32 -2.62 -12.28
C PHE A 58 -18.82 -2.01 -10.96
N ILE A 59 -18.18 -0.96 -10.50
CA ILE A 59 -18.53 -0.29 -9.24
C ILE A 59 -19.76 0.59 -9.43
N GLY A 60 -19.82 1.35 -10.53
CA GLY A 60 -20.87 2.32 -10.78
C GLY A 60 -20.95 3.33 -9.62
N GLU A 61 -22.16 3.54 -9.10
CA GLU A 61 -22.40 4.42 -7.95
C GLU A 61 -22.27 3.72 -6.59
N ASN A 62 -21.89 2.44 -6.60
CA ASN A 62 -21.81 1.66 -5.37
C ASN A 62 -20.50 1.95 -4.61
N ARG A 63 -20.52 1.68 -3.30
CA ARG A 63 -19.31 1.63 -2.48
C ARG A 63 -18.54 0.35 -2.79
N SER A 64 -17.22 0.40 -2.55
CA SER A 64 -16.35 -0.75 -2.84
C SER A 64 -15.32 -1.00 -1.75
N ILE A 65 -15.02 -2.29 -1.54
CA ILE A 65 -13.83 -2.75 -0.84
C ILE A 65 -12.85 -3.27 -1.90
N ILE A 66 -11.62 -2.73 -1.93
CA ILE A 66 -10.55 -3.25 -2.78
C ILE A 66 -9.52 -3.92 -1.89
N ALA A 67 -9.40 -5.25 -2.07
CA ALA A 67 -8.48 -6.10 -1.34
C ALA A 67 -7.28 -6.42 -2.23
N GLY A 68 -6.13 -5.82 -1.92
CA GLY A 68 -4.92 -5.96 -2.72
C GLY A 68 -3.89 -6.91 -2.13
N SER A 69 -3.19 -7.63 -3.00
CA SER A 69 -2.12 -8.58 -2.64
C SER A 69 -2.58 -9.63 -1.64
N THR A 70 -3.79 -10.18 -1.84
CA THR A 70 -4.39 -11.12 -0.91
C THR A 70 -3.80 -12.53 -1.04
N TRP A 71 -3.75 -13.24 0.09
CA TRP A 71 -3.45 -14.65 0.19
C TRP A 71 -4.71 -15.44 0.59
N PRO A 72 -4.71 -16.79 0.53
CA PRO A 72 -5.90 -17.60 0.83
C PRO A 72 -6.56 -17.29 2.16
N GLU A 73 -5.77 -17.06 3.22
CA GLU A 73 -6.24 -16.77 4.56
C GLU A 73 -6.93 -15.40 4.65
N ASP A 74 -6.38 -14.40 3.95
CA ASP A 74 -6.99 -13.06 3.83
C ASP A 74 -8.36 -13.16 3.16
N GLU A 75 -8.44 -13.93 2.08
CA GLU A 75 -9.67 -14.09 1.30
C GLU A 75 -10.75 -14.85 2.07
N ASP A 76 -10.38 -15.90 2.81
CA ASP A 76 -11.30 -16.66 3.65
C ASP A 76 -11.93 -15.77 4.73
N LEU A 77 -11.15 -14.88 5.33
CA LEU A 77 -11.66 -13.90 6.28
C LEU A 77 -12.53 -12.85 5.60
N LEU A 78 -12.03 -12.25 4.52
CA LEU A 78 -12.71 -11.18 3.82
C LEU A 78 -14.07 -11.60 3.27
N LEU A 79 -14.17 -12.79 2.69
CA LEU A 79 -15.42 -13.32 2.19
C LEU A 79 -16.45 -13.51 3.33
N LYS A 80 -16.03 -14.07 4.48
CA LYS A 80 -16.89 -14.20 5.66
C LYS A 80 -17.35 -12.81 6.16
N VAL A 81 -16.45 -11.85 6.24
CA VAL A 81 -16.81 -10.47 6.62
C VAL A 81 -17.77 -9.87 5.61
N PHE A 82 -17.45 -9.92 4.31
CA PHE A 82 -18.25 -9.32 3.24
C PHE A 82 -19.70 -9.81 3.24
N TYR A 83 -19.90 -11.13 3.37
CA TYR A 83 -21.27 -11.70 3.40
C TYR A 83 -22.07 -11.34 4.65
N THR A 84 -21.43 -10.90 5.73
CA THR A 84 -22.11 -10.44 6.95
C THR A 84 -22.39 -8.94 6.97
N LEU A 85 -21.88 -8.16 5.98
CA LEU A 85 -22.14 -6.73 5.88
C LEU A 85 -23.59 -6.45 5.47
N GLU A 86 -24.16 -5.38 6.02
CA GLU A 86 -25.56 -4.99 5.77
C GLU A 86 -25.76 -4.35 4.40
N ASP A 87 -24.74 -3.66 3.88
CA ASP A 87 -24.79 -2.98 2.59
C ASP A 87 -24.77 -3.98 1.42
N LYS A 88 -25.95 -4.26 0.88
CA LYS A 88 -26.12 -5.24 -0.20
C LYS A 88 -25.64 -4.74 -1.58
N ASN A 89 -25.42 -3.44 -1.72
CA ASN A 89 -24.89 -2.84 -2.94
C ASN A 89 -23.35 -2.71 -2.92
N LEU A 90 -22.70 -3.06 -1.79
CA LEU A 90 -21.25 -3.01 -1.68
C LEU A 90 -20.60 -3.97 -2.67
N LYS A 91 -19.57 -3.50 -3.38
CA LYS A 91 -18.76 -4.30 -4.29
C LYS A 91 -17.47 -4.73 -3.61
N LEU A 92 -17.04 -5.98 -3.83
CA LEU A 92 -15.73 -6.48 -3.38
C LEU A 92 -14.86 -6.77 -4.61
N ILE A 93 -13.71 -6.12 -4.67
CA ILE A 93 -12.69 -6.37 -5.70
C ILE A 93 -11.50 -7.02 -5.02
N ILE A 94 -11.19 -8.26 -5.40
CA ILE A 94 -10.06 -9.03 -4.87
C ILE A 94 -8.96 -9.05 -5.93
N VAL A 95 -7.76 -8.59 -5.54
CA VAL A 95 -6.54 -8.61 -6.35
C VAL A 95 -5.55 -9.55 -5.67
N PRO A 96 -5.54 -10.84 -6.03
CA PRO A 96 -4.66 -11.82 -5.40
C PRO A 96 -3.18 -11.46 -5.59
N HIS A 97 -2.33 -11.86 -4.65
CA HIS A 97 -0.89 -11.72 -4.80
C HIS A 97 -0.34 -12.54 -5.97
N GLU A 98 -0.94 -13.70 -6.21
CA GLU A 98 -0.61 -14.58 -7.33
C GLU A 98 -1.80 -14.74 -8.27
N VAL A 99 -1.57 -14.60 -9.57
CA VAL A 99 -2.60 -14.63 -10.63
C VAL A 99 -2.50 -15.88 -11.53
N SER A 100 -1.96 -16.99 -11.01
CA SER A 100 -1.96 -18.25 -11.77
C SER A 100 -3.39 -18.79 -11.98
N ALA A 101 -3.63 -19.48 -13.08
CA ALA A 101 -4.95 -20.05 -13.38
C ALA A 101 -5.47 -20.97 -12.24
N THR A 102 -4.60 -21.78 -11.66
CA THR A 102 -4.93 -22.64 -10.51
C THR A 102 -5.38 -21.81 -9.32
N ARG A 103 -4.67 -20.72 -9.01
CA ARG A 103 -4.97 -19.81 -7.91
C ARG A 103 -6.32 -19.11 -8.08
N ILE A 104 -6.55 -18.55 -9.28
CA ILE A 104 -7.80 -17.86 -9.62
C ILE A 104 -8.99 -18.83 -9.57
N ASN A 105 -8.84 -20.04 -10.14
CA ASN A 105 -9.90 -21.06 -10.10
C ASN A 105 -10.23 -21.48 -8.66
N SER A 106 -9.21 -21.64 -7.80
CA SER A 106 -9.41 -21.97 -6.37
C SER A 106 -10.21 -20.86 -5.67
N LEU A 107 -9.85 -19.60 -5.88
CA LEU A 107 -10.59 -18.47 -5.29
C LEU A 107 -12.02 -18.37 -5.84
N LYS A 108 -12.19 -18.55 -7.15
CA LYS A 108 -13.51 -18.55 -7.81
C LYS A 108 -14.41 -19.64 -7.22
N SER A 109 -13.87 -20.83 -6.97
CA SER A 109 -14.63 -21.96 -6.37
C SER A 109 -15.07 -21.66 -4.94
N LYS A 110 -14.30 -20.90 -4.16
CA LYS A 110 -14.68 -20.46 -2.80
C LYS A 110 -15.86 -19.47 -2.80
N ILE A 111 -15.96 -18.63 -3.84
CA ILE A 111 -16.98 -17.59 -3.95
C ILE A 111 -18.27 -18.12 -4.58
N ASN A 112 -18.16 -19.10 -5.49
CA ASN A 112 -19.32 -19.63 -6.19
C ASN A 112 -20.28 -20.30 -5.22
N ASP A 113 -21.45 -19.70 -5.04
CA ASP A 113 -22.61 -20.33 -4.46
C ASP A 113 -23.26 -21.20 -5.56
N PRO A 114 -23.44 -22.52 -5.35
CA PRO A 114 -24.15 -23.38 -6.31
C PRO A 114 -25.56 -22.88 -6.64
N ALA A 115 -26.18 -22.09 -5.74
CA ALA A 115 -27.48 -21.49 -5.94
C ALA A 115 -27.45 -20.15 -6.72
N ASN A 116 -26.26 -19.54 -6.92
CA ASN A 116 -26.10 -18.25 -7.58
C ASN A 116 -24.86 -18.21 -8.47
N SER A 117 -24.99 -18.67 -9.70
CA SER A 117 -23.91 -18.70 -10.70
C SER A 117 -23.33 -17.32 -11.08
N ASN A 118 -23.97 -16.22 -10.64
CA ASN A 118 -23.57 -14.84 -10.94
C ASN A 118 -22.91 -14.14 -9.73
N SER A 119 -22.35 -14.88 -8.79
CA SER A 119 -21.76 -14.31 -7.56
C SER A 119 -20.39 -13.66 -7.78
N VAL A 120 -19.68 -14.03 -8.86
CA VAL A 120 -18.33 -13.55 -9.16
C VAL A 120 -18.09 -13.33 -10.65
N THR A 121 -17.30 -12.29 -10.99
CA THR A 121 -16.79 -12.03 -12.34
C THR A 121 -15.26 -11.92 -12.32
N LEU A 122 -14.60 -12.24 -13.42
CA LEU A 122 -13.17 -12.00 -13.59
C LEU A 122 -12.92 -10.64 -14.26
N TYR A 123 -11.84 -10.00 -13.91
CA TYR A 123 -11.44 -8.76 -14.59
C TYR A 123 -11.15 -9.00 -16.08
N SER A 124 -10.65 -10.16 -16.49
CA SER A 124 -10.42 -10.52 -17.92
C SER A 124 -11.71 -10.81 -18.68
N ASP A 125 -12.81 -11.20 -18.01
CA ASP A 125 -14.08 -11.52 -18.67
C ASP A 125 -14.66 -10.33 -19.43
N SER A 126 -15.53 -10.56 -20.41
CA SER A 126 -16.34 -9.49 -21.00
C SER A 126 -17.25 -8.82 -19.96
N ILE A 127 -17.62 -7.55 -20.18
CA ILE A 127 -18.39 -6.71 -19.24
C ILE A 127 -19.82 -7.26 -18.96
N SER A 128 -20.15 -8.45 -19.43
CA SER A 128 -21.50 -9.02 -19.42
C SER A 128 -22.07 -9.32 -18.03
N ASN A 129 -21.25 -9.42 -16.99
CA ASN A 129 -21.72 -9.73 -15.62
C ASN A 129 -21.36 -8.65 -14.58
N LEU A 130 -21.68 -7.40 -14.86
CA LEU A 130 -21.47 -6.28 -13.91
C LEU A 130 -22.36 -6.34 -12.67
N LYS A 131 -23.39 -7.20 -12.67
CA LYS A 131 -24.29 -7.39 -11.52
C LYS A 131 -23.65 -8.19 -10.38
N ALA A 132 -22.59 -8.95 -10.66
CA ALA A 132 -21.88 -9.70 -9.63
C ALA A 132 -21.44 -8.79 -8.46
N PRO A 133 -21.56 -9.22 -7.21
CA PRO A 133 -21.08 -8.43 -6.07
C PRO A 133 -19.55 -8.47 -5.94
N ILE A 134 -18.89 -9.49 -6.49
CA ILE A 134 -17.45 -9.72 -6.34
C ILE A 134 -16.77 -9.75 -7.72
N MET A 135 -15.63 -9.07 -7.83
CA MET A 135 -14.72 -9.18 -8.97
C MET A 135 -13.36 -9.72 -8.49
N ILE A 136 -12.83 -10.71 -9.21
CA ILE A 136 -11.45 -11.15 -9.04
C ILE A 136 -10.62 -10.51 -10.16
N VAL A 137 -9.55 -9.83 -9.80
CA VAL A 137 -8.59 -9.28 -10.75
C VAL A 137 -7.53 -10.35 -11.05
N ASP A 138 -7.64 -10.91 -12.22
CA ASP A 138 -6.79 -12.00 -12.73
C ASP A 138 -5.68 -11.49 -13.66
N THR A 139 -5.31 -10.21 -13.53
CA THR A 139 -4.21 -9.57 -14.26
C THR A 139 -3.29 -8.84 -13.29
N ILE A 140 -2.04 -8.63 -13.73
CA ILE A 140 -1.05 -7.88 -12.95
C ILE A 140 -0.99 -6.40 -13.37
N GLY A 141 -0.51 -5.54 -12.46
CA GLY A 141 -0.13 -4.15 -12.78
C GLY A 141 -1.23 -3.11 -12.62
N ILE A 142 -2.47 -3.47 -12.22
CA ILE A 142 -3.55 -2.49 -12.04
C ILE A 142 -3.80 -2.08 -10.59
N LEU A 143 -3.29 -2.83 -9.60
CA LEU A 143 -3.64 -2.67 -8.19
C LEU A 143 -3.43 -1.25 -7.67
N SER A 144 -2.25 -0.66 -7.94
CA SER A 144 -1.93 0.69 -7.46
C SER A 144 -2.90 1.75 -7.99
N SER A 145 -3.38 1.62 -9.23
CA SER A 145 -4.42 2.51 -9.79
C SER A 145 -5.83 2.12 -9.33
N ALA A 146 -6.06 0.83 -9.03
CA ALA A 146 -7.35 0.35 -8.57
C ALA A 146 -7.73 0.94 -7.19
N TYR A 147 -6.77 1.17 -6.30
CA TYR A 147 -7.04 1.77 -4.99
C TYR A 147 -7.77 3.13 -5.06
N LYS A 148 -7.63 3.88 -6.15
CA LYS A 148 -8.40 5.12 -6.39
C LYS A 148 -9.91 4.92 -6.26
N TYR A 149 -10.42 3.77 -6.66
CA TYR A 149 -11.83 3.43 -6.69
C TYR A 149 -12.40 2.90 -5.37
N ALA A 150 -11.53 2.64 -4.39
CA ALA A 150 -11.96 2.06 -3.13
C ALA A 150 -12.70 3.07 -2.25
N THR A 151 -13.78 2.63 -1.60
CA THR A 151 -14.30 3.27 -0.39
C THR A 151 -13.46 2.86 0.81
N ILE A 152 -13.11 1.57 0.88
CA ILE A 152 -12.28 0.96 1.92
C ILE A 152 -11.26 0.04 1.22
N THR A 153 -10.06 -0.04 1.76
CA THR A 153 -9.02 -0.94 1.25
C THR A 153 -8.65 -2.01 2.27
N TYR A 154 -8.31 -3.19 1.77
CA TYR A 154 -7.66 -4.23 2.55
C TYR A 154 -6.31 -4.58 1.90
N VAL A 155 -5.27 -4.75 2.71
CA VAL A 155 -3.94 -5.16 2.25
C VAL A 155 -3.60 -6.52 2.83
N GLY A 156 -3.36 -7.48 1.94
CA GLY A 156 -3.10 -8.86 2.30
C GLY A 156 -1.73 -9.12 2.89
N GLY A 157 -1.51 -10.38 3.31
CA GLY A 157 -0.28 -10.89 3.91
C GLY A 157 -0.26 -10.86 5.43
N GLY A 158 -1.26 -10.21 6.05
CA GLY A 158 -1.29 -10.02 7.50
C GLY A 158 -1.58 -11.27 8.33
N PHE A 159 -1.77 -12.45 7.72
CA PHE A 159 -1.98 -13.72 8.42
C PHE A 159 -0.81 -14.71 8.28
N ASP A 160 0.21 -14.38 7.48
CA ASP A 160 1.41 -15.23 7.28
C ASP A 160 2.71 -14.42 7.50
N LYS A 161 3.34 -13.96 6.45
CA LYS A 161 4.71 -13.36 6.48
C LYS A 161 4.74 -11.89 6.82
N GLY A 162 3.62 -11.24 6.91
CA GLY A 162 3.47 -9.80 7.14
C GLY A 162 2.78 -9.09 5.99
N ILE A 163 2.24 -7.92 6.29
CA ILE A 163 1.44 -7.12 5.37
C ILE A 163 2.26 -6.63 4.17
N HIS A 164 1.58 -6.50 3.03
CA HIS A 164 2.15 -5.86 1.85
C HIS A 164 2.17 -4.33 1.97
N ASN A 165 2.44 -3.62 0.88
CA ASN A 165 2.61 -2.17 0.88
C ASN A 165 1.29 -1.43 1.18
N ILE A 166 1.19 -0.88 2.39
CA ILE A 166 0.03 -0.09 2.85
C ILE A 166 0.13 1.40 2.50
N LEU A 167 1.29 1.86 2.01
CA LEU A 167 1.46 3.26 1.60
C LEU A 167 0.73 3.58 0.29
N GLU A 168 0.52 2.59 -0.59
CA GLU A 168 -0.24 2.79 -1.82
C GLU A 168 -1.70 3.20 -1.56
N PRO A 169 -2.51 2.45 -0.81
CA PRO A 169 -3.85 2.90 -0.47
C PRO A 169 -3.86 4.17 0.39
N ALA A 170 -2.86 4.38 1.27
CA ALA A 170 -2.73 5.62 2.04
C ALA A 170 -2.55 6.84 1.13
N ALA A 171 -1.74 6.74 0.08
CA ALA A 171 -1.53 7.82 -0.90
C ALA A 171 -2.80 8.18 -1.67
N HIS A 172 -3.72 7.23 -1.85
CA HIS A 172 -5.04 7.47 -2.42
C HIS A 172 -6.05 8.00 -1.38
N GLY A 173 -5.64 8.25 -0.15
CA GLY A 173 -6.53 8.71 0.91
C GLY A 173 -7.62 7.69 1.23
N LYS A 174 -7.28 6.42 1.36
CA LYS A 174 -8.26 5.37 1.64
C LYS A 174 -8.07 4.79 3.03
N PRO A 175 -9.17 4.50 3.78
CA PRO A 175 -9.11 3.70 5.00
C PRO A 175 -8.49 2.34 4.71
N ILE A 176 -7.57 1.90 5.59
CA ILE A 176 -6.75 0.73 5.34
C ILE A 176 -7.05 -0.35 6.38
N PHE A 177 -7.30 -1.57 5.90
CA PHE A 177 -7.46 -2.75 6.75
C PHE A 177 -6.40 -3.79 6.43
N PHE A 178 -5.97 -4.53 7.43
CA PHE A 178 -5.01 -5.63 7.28
C PHE A 178 -5.09 -6.61 8.46
N GLY A 179 -4.47 -7.77 8.32
CA GLY A 179 -4.39 -8.80 9.37
C GLY A 179 -3.31 -8.51 10.42
N PRO A 180 -3.18 -9.36 11.48
CA PRO A 180 -2.41 -9.06 12.69
C PRO A 180 -0.89 -9.10 12.56
N GLN A 181 -0.32 -9.62 11.47
CA GLN A 181 1.14 -9.71 11.29
C GLN A 181 1.72 -8.41 10.70
N TYR A 182 1.70 -7.32 11.47
CA TYR A 182 2.19 -6.00 11.04
C TYR A 182 3.29 -5.42 11.96
N ASN A 183 3.74 -6.14 12.97
CA ASN A 183 4.64 -5.60 14.02
C ASN A 183 5.96 -5.03 13.48
N ASN A 184 6.46 -5.57 12.36
CA ASN A 184 7.72 -5.12 11.74
C ASN A 184 7.54 -3.91 10.80
N PHE A 185 6.33 -3.37 10.68
CA PHE A 185 5.99 -2.29 9.76
C PHE A 185 5.69 -1.01 10.53
N LYS A 186 6.68 -0.12 10.62
CA LYS A 186 6.56 1.16 11.31
C LYS A 186 5.35 1.96 10.84
N GLU A 187 5.16 2.05 9.54
CA GLU A 187 4.04 2.74 8.91
C GLU A 187 2.66 2.20 9.33
N ALA A 188 2.56 0.92 9.65
CA ALA A 188 1.30 0.34 10.13
C ALA A 188 0.94 0.85 11.53
N HIS A 189 1.92 0.92 12.42
CA HIS A 189 1.72 1.48 13.76
C HIS A 189 1.34 2.96 13.71
N GLU A 190 1.99 3.73 12.84
CA GLU A 190 1.73 5.16 12.67
C GLU A 190 0.34 5.42 12.06
N LEU A 191 -0.08 4.65 11.05
CA LEU A 191 -1.40 4.74 10.44
C LEU A 191 -2.53 4.24 11.37
N ILE A 192 -2.28 3.27 12.24
CA ILE A 192 -3.23 2.89 13.30
C ILE A 192 -3.36 4.03 14.31
N SER A 193 -2.24 4.59 14.75
CA SER A 193 -2.21 5.65 15.76
C SER A 193 -2.93 6.92 15.30
N ASN A 194 -2.85 7.27 14.00
CA ASN A 194 -3.55 8.42 13.46
C ASN A 194 -5.01 8.13 13.03
N GLY A 195 -5.47 6.89 13.23
CA GLY A 195 -6.85 6.47 12.95
C GLY A 195 -7.16 6.21 11.48
N SER A 196 -6.17 6.03 10.61
CA SER A 196 -6.38 5.74 9.19
C SER A 196 -6.25 4.26 8.82
N ALA A 197 -5.71 3.42 9.72
CA ALA A 197 -5.61 1.99 9.51
C ALA A 197 -6.19 1.17 10.67
N PHE A 198 -6.62 -0.04 10.38
CA PHE A 198 -7.30 -0.94 11.31
C PHE A 198 -6.81 -2.38 11.12
N CYS A 199 -6.48 -3.04 12.22
CA CYS A 199 -6.18 -4.46 12.21
C CYS A 199 -7.47 -5.29 12.34
N ILE A 200 -7.68 -6.25 11.44
CA ILE A 200 -8.76 -7.24 11.52
C ILE A 200 -8.18 -8.56 12.03
N THR A 201 -8.72 -9.07 13.11
CA THR A 201 -8.29 -10.33 13.73
C THR A 201 -9.21 -11.50 13.41
N ASP A 202 -10.48 -11.21 13.21
CA ASP A 202 -11.53 -12.21 12.96
C ASP A 202 -12.75 -11.58 12.25
N THR A 203 -13.71 -12.42 11.87
CA THR A 203 -14.92 -12.00 11.13
C THR A 203 -15.76 -10.99 11.91
N LEU A 204 -15.96 -11.18 13.22
CA LEU A 204 -16.80 -10.30 14.03
C LEU A 204 -16.18 -8.91 14.19
N ASN A 205 -14.87 -8.90 14.47
CA ASN A 205 -14.08 -7.68 14.55
C ASN A 205 -14.08 -6.92 13.21
N GLY A 206 -13.85 -7.62 12.10
CA GLY A 206 -13.85 -7.04 10.74
C GLY A 206 -15.21 -6.45 10.38
N ASN A 207 -16.29 -7.19 10.62
CA ASN A 207 -17.65 -6.70 10.39
C ASN A 207 -17.91 -5.40 11.18
N ARG A 208 -17.64 -5.39 12.48
CA ARG A 208 -17.87 -4.23 13.35
C ARG A 208 -17.11 -2.99 12.87
N LEU A 209 -15.84 -3.13 12.51
CA LEU A 209 -14.99 -2.02 12.10
C LEU A 209 -15.40 -1.47 10.73
N ILE A 210 -15.66 -2.34 9.75
CA ILE A 210 -16.08 -1.94 8.41
C ILE A 210 -17.48 -1.32 8.45
N GLN A 211 -18.44 -1.93 9.15
CA GLN A 211 -19.78 -1.36 9.32
C GLN A 211 -19.74 0.02 9.97
N LYS A 212 -18.88 0.23 10.98
CA LYS A 212 -18.73 1.53 11.64
C LYS A 212 -18.32 2.62 10.65
N LEU A 213 -17.35 2.33 9.75
CA LEU A 213 -16.95 3.27 8.72
C LEU A 213 -18.02 3.49 7.66
N LEU A 214 -18.64 2.42 7.18
CA LEU A 214 -19.69 2.52 6.15
C LEU A 214 -20.94 3.27 6.62
N LYS A 215 -21.26 3.19 7.91
CA LYS A 215 -22.43 3.90 8.49
C LYS A 215 -22.14 5.34 8.93
N ASN A 216 -20.87 5.75 9.00
CA ASN A 216 -20.48 7.07 9.49
C ASN A 216 -19.62 7.80 8.45
N GLN A 217 -20.27 8.62 7.62
CA GLN A 217 -19.61 9.36 6.54
C GLN A 217 -18.50 10.30 7.05
N SER A 218 -18.73 11.01 8.15
CA SER A 218 -17.73 11.91 8.74
C SER A 218 -16.50 11.15 9.24
N LEU A 219 -16.70 9.96 9.82
CA LEU A 219 -15.58 9.10 10.23
C LEU A 219 -14.81 8.58 9.01
N LEU A 220 -15.51 8.17 7.95
CA LEU A 220 -14.91 7.72 6.70
C LEU A 220 -14.03 8.81 6.08
N GLU A 221 -14.55 10.04 6.00
CA GLU A 221 -13.81 11.19 5.47
C GLU A 221 -12.59 11.55 6.32
N THR A 222 -12.75 11.57 7.65
CA THR A 222 -11.65 11.83 8.58
C THR A 222 -10.55 10.77 8.45
N THR A 223 -10.92 9.48 8.41
CA THR A 223 -9.99 8.37 8.23
C THR A 223 -9.25 8.48 6.89
N SER A 224 -9.97 8.81 5.83
CA SER A 224 -9.42 9.01 4.49
C SER A 224 -8.43 10.18 4.44
N LYS A 225 -8.80 11.30 5.06
CA LYS A 225 -7.92 12.47 5.17
C LYS A 225 -6.66 12.15 5.96
N ASN A 226 -6.75 11.48 7.08
CA ASN A 226 -5.61 11.10 7.89
C ASN A 226 -4.63 10.21 7.11
N ALA A 227 -5.12 9.29 6.27
CA ALA A 227 -4.28 8.46 5.41
C ALA A 227 -3.47 9.28 4.40
N SER A 228 -4.12 10.20 3.68
CA SER A 228 -3.45 11.07 2.71
C SER A 228 -2.50 12.06 3.37
N ASP A 229 -2.89 12.67 4.50
CA ASP A 229 -2.06 13.59 5.26
C ASP A 229 -0.78 12.92 5.75
N TYR A 230 -0.87 11.66 6.20
CA TYR A 230 0.30 10.88 6.61
C TYR A 230 1.33 10.75 5.48
N VAL A 231 0.89 10.43 4.27
CA VAL A 231 1.79 10.32 3.12
C VAL A 231 2.38 11.70 2.78
N ASN A 232 1.54 12.73 2.69
CA ASN A 232 1.97 14.09 2.33
C ASN A 232 2.97 14.71 3.31
N GLN A 233 2.90 14.38 4.59
CA GLN A 233 3.84 14.85 5.61
C GLN A 233 5.21 14.16 5.53
N ASN A 234 5.31 13.01 4.87
CA ASN A 234 6.52 12.20 4.78
C ASN A 234 7.23 12.25 3.42
N ILE A 235 6.72 12.99 2.44
CA ILE A 235 7.37 13.17 1.12
C ILE A 235 8.59 14.09 1.18
N GLY A 236 9.41 14.08 0.13
CA GLY A 236 10.55 14.97 -0.06
C GLY A 236 11.92 14.32 0.16
N ALA A 237 11.96 13.03 0.49
CA ALA A 237 13.21 12.30 0.68
C ALA A 237 14.05 12.25 -0.61
N THR A 238 13.41 11.96 -1.74
CA THR A 238 14.07 11.89 -3.06
C THR A 238 14.72 13.22 -3.44
N ASP A 239 14.01 14.32 -3.25
CA ASP A 239 14.53 15.67 -3.55
C ASP A 239 15.71 16.04 -2.66
N LYS A 240 15.66 15.71 -1.36
CA LYS A 240 16.77 15.95 -0.42
C LYS A 240 18.02 15.18 -0.85
N ILE A 241 17.86 13.90 -1.21
CA ILE A 241 18.96 13.07 -1.69
C ILE A 241 19.53 13.63 -2.99
N PHE A 242 18.67 13.93 -3.97
CA PHE A 242 19.08 14.47 -5.26
C PHE A 242 19.88 15.77 -5.11
N LYS A 243 19.37 16.73 -4.35
CA LYS A 243 20.05 18.01 -4.07
C LYS A 243 21.39 17.80 -3.37
N SER A 244 21.46 16.88 -2.43
CA SER A 244 22.72 16.60 -1.72
C SER A 244 23.79 15.97 -2.62
N VAL A 245 23.39 15.13 -3.57
CA VAL A 245 24.35 14.42 -4.46
C VAL A 245 24.78 15.30 -5.64
N PHE A 246 23.84 16.01 -6.28
CA PHE A 246 24.08 16.67 -7.56
C PHE A 246 24.28 18.18 -7.47
N ASN A 247 23.78 18.86 -6.42
CA ASN A 247 23.93 20.30 -6.25
C ASN A 247 25.09 20.70 -5.32
N GLN A 248 26.00 19.79 -5.01
CA GLN A 248 27.22 20.19 -4.30
C GLN A 248 28.09 21.07 -5.21
N PRO A 249 28.58 22.23 -4.72
CA PRO A 249 29.54 23.01 -5.48
C PRO A 249 30.74 22.12 -5.80
N LYS A 250 31.12 22.05 -7.08
CA LYS A 250 32.29 21.26 -7.52
C LYS A 250 33.45 21.65 -6.61
N LYS A 251 33.97 20.75 -5.78
CA LYS A 251 35.24 20.95 -5.10
C LYS A 251 36.26 21.26 -6.17
N LYS A 252 36.83 22.49 -6.13
CA LYS A 252 37.96 22.86 -7.00
C LYS A 252 39.02 21.78 -6.82
N SER A 253 39.38 21.10 -7.89
CA SER A 253 40.55 20.21 -7.91
C SER A 253 41.75 21.03 -7.39
N PRO A 254 42.61 20.47 -6.53
CA PRO A 254 43.86 21.14 -6.20
C PRO A 254 44.59 21.40 -7.51
N GLY A 255 44.85 22.68 -7.82
CA GLY A 255 45.58 23.04 -9.02
C GLY A 255 46.94 22.36 -9.00
N PHE A 256 47.24 21.62 -10.06
CA PHE A 256 48.60 21.22 -10.36
C PHE A 256 49.41 22.49 -10.64
N GLN A 257 50.15 22.96 -9.65
CA GLN A 257 51.21 23.93 -9.91
C GLN A 257 52.35 23.15 -10.60
N GLN A 258 52.46 23.28 -11.91
CA GLN A 258 53.66 22.97 -12.62
C GLN A 258 54.74 24.01 -12.25
N THR A 259 55.63 23.65 -11.39
CA THR A 259 56.92 24.39 -11.24
C THR A 259 57.75 24.01 -12.45
N ILE A 260 57.88 24.94 -13.40
CA ILE A 260 58.92 24.88 -14.46
C ILE A 260 60.15 25.50 -13.82
N GLU A 261 61.15 24.67 -13.47
CA GLU A 261 62.49 25.12 -13.20
C GLU A 261 63.23 25.19 -14.54
N TYR A 262 63.87 26.41 -14.77
CA TYR A 262 64.86 26.63 -15.84
C TYR A 262 66.25 26.19 -15.40
#